data_301fe7634a4666fc897a8556010cabb9
#
_entry.id   301fe7634a4666fc897a8556010cabb9
#
_cell.length_a   1.000
_cell.length_b   1.000
_cell.length_c   1.000
_cell.angle_alpha   90.00
_cell.angle_beta   90.00
_cell.angle_gamma   90.00
#
_symmetry.space_group_name_H-M   'P 1'
#
loop_
_entity.id
_entity.type
_entity.pdbx_description
1 polymer ?
#
loop_
_entity_poly.entity_id
_entity_poly.type
_entity_poly.pdbx_seq_one_letter_code
_entity_poly.pdbx_strand_id
1 'polypeptide(L)'
;MFQLNKKEARLIILQRIELLSNFLKSVRKFFGRYFFTNFISKYFLSTKNVGKVYFEDMYQEFASINSAIDPQNKNLLSIGGGLGGLELVINKKFNVKSFTFIERNYVSKKVKYGWDNKNNEAYNDIGIQKNFLTKNGMESSKFK
;
A
#
# COMPACT_ATOMS: atom_id res chain seq x y z
N MET A 1 7.46 -2.60 12.01
CA MET A 1 6.73 -1.38 11.58
C MET A 1 7.39 -0.84 10.33
N PHE A 2 6.60 -0.41 9.32
CA PHE A 2 7.14 0.26 8.14
C PHE A 2 7.47 1.73 8.40
N GLN A 3 8.57 2.20 7.81
CA GLN A 3 8.92 3.61 7.77
C GLN A 3 8.19 4.29 6.61
N LEU A 4 7.44 5.35 6.89
CA LEU A 4 6.63 6.06 5.90
C LEU A 4 6.93 7.56 5.89
N ASN A 5 6.86 8.16 4.71
CA ASN A 5 6.63 9.59 4.57
C ASN A 5 5.13 9.91 4.37
N LYS A 6 4.76 11.18 4.32
CA LYS A 6 3.35 11.60 4.16
C LYS A 6 2.71 11.14 2.84
N LYS A 7 3.46 11.10 1.75
CA LYS A 7 2.95 10.65 0.44
C LYS A 7 2.64 9.16 0.45
N GLU A 8 3.54 8.35 1.02
CA GLU A 8 3.36 6.91 1.17
C GLU A 8 2.17 6.59 2.09
N ALA A 9 2.09 7.22 3.26
CA ALA A 9 0.96 7.05 4.18
C ALA A 9 -0.38 7.41 3.51
N ARG A 10 -0.40 8.48 2.70
CA ARG A 10 -1.58 8.86 1.94
C ARG A 10 -1.98 7.79 0.93
N LEU A 11 -1.04 7.27 0.13
CA LEU A 11 -1.34 6.23 -0.86
C LEU A 11 -1.87 4.96 -0.20
N ILE A 12 -1.25 4.51 0.90
CA ILE A 12 -1.73 3.35 1.66
C ILE A 12 -3.20 3.53 2.06
N ILE A 13 -3.54 4.66 2.65
CA ILE A 13 -4.92 4.92 3.11
C ILE A 13 -5.91 5.06 1.94
N LEU A 14 -5.48 5.56 0.80
CA LEU A 14 -6.34 5.62 -0.39
C LEU A 14 -6.58 4.23 -1.01
N GLN A 15 -5.59 3.35 -0.93
CA GLN A 15 -5.69 1.95 -1.38
C GLN A 15 -6.44 1.07 -0.38
N ARG A 16 -6.22 1.31 0.93
CA ARG A 16 -6.72 0.49 2.05
C ARG A 16 -7.41 1.38 3.08
N ILE A 17 -8.60 1.85 2.72
CA ILE A 17 -9.38 2.78 3.55
C ILE A 17 -9.83 2.17 4.88
N GLU A 18 -9.87 0.85 4.96
CA GLU A 18 -10.18 0.08 6.16
C GLU A 18 -9.16 0.29 7.29
N LEU A 19 -7.92 0.65 6.96
CA LEU A 19 -6.85 0.92 7.94
C LEU A 19 -7.00 2.27 8.67
N LEU A 20 -7.99 3.07 8.31
CA LEU A 20 -8.29 4.31 9.01
C LEU A 20 -8.77 4.04 10.45
N SER A 21 -8.31 4.89 11.37
CA SER A 21 -8.89 4.94 12.71
C SER A 21 -10.39 5.27 12.67
N ASN A 22 -11.14 4.83 13.68
CA ASN A 22 -12.58 5.10 13.77
C ASN A 22 -12.89 6.60 13.72
N PHE A 23 -12.05 7.43 14.33
CA PHE A 23 -12.18 8.89 14.25
C PHE A 23 -12.10 9.38 12.81
N LEU A 24 -11.07 8.99 12.05
CA LEU A 24 -10.92 9.39 10.65
C LEU A 24 -11.99 8.80 9.73
N LYS A 25 -12.52 7.60 10.05
CA LYS A 25 -13.70 7.04 9.38
C LYS A 25 -14.94 7.92 9.57
N SER A 26 -15.16 8.42 10.78
CA SER A 26 -16.25 9.35 11.09
C SER A 26 -16.07 10.69 10.38
N VAL A 27 -14.87 11.25 10.40
CA VAL A 27 -14.52 12.48 9.65
C VAL A 27 -14.81 12.31 8.16
N ARG A 28 -14.40 11.17 7.56
CA ARG A 28 -14.68 10.87 6.15
C ARG A 28 -16.17 10.73 5.86
N LYS A 29 -16.94 10.12 6.77
CA LYS A 29 -18.39 9.98 6.64
C LYS A 29 -19.08 11.34 6.68
N PHE A 30 -18.65 12.25 7.56
CA PHE A 30 -19.26 13.57 7.74
C PHE A 30 -18.91 14.55 6.59
N PHE A 31 -17.64 14.66 6.23
CA PHE A 31 -17.16 15.62 5.21
C PHE A 31 -17.16 15.06 3.78
N GLY A 32 -17.44 13.76 3.62
CA GLY A 32 -17.46 13.10 2.33
C GLY A 32 -16.07 12.68 1.80
N ARG A 33 -16.08 11.76 0.83
CA ARG A 33 -14.85 11.14 0.28
C ARG A 33 -13.96 12.14 -0.43
N TYR A 34 -14.52 13.08 -1.15
CA TYR A 34 -13.75 14.08 -1.91
C TYR A 34 -12.90 14.96 -1.00
N PHE A 35 -13.50 15.51 0.04
CA PHE A 35 -12.80 16.33 1.02
C PHE A 35 -11.74 15.52 1.77
N PHE A 36 -12.08 14.32 2.19
CA PHE A 36 -11.11 13.41 2.83
C PHE A 36 -9.90 13.16 1.93
N THR A 37 -10.10 12.77 0.67
CA THR A 37 -9.01 12.46 -0.28
C THR A 37 -8.14 13.66 -0.59
N ASN A 38 -8.72 14.85 -0.76
CA ASN A 38 -7.99 16.02 -1.22
C ASN A 38 -7.42 16.89 -0.10
N PHE A 39 -7.92 16.74 1.13
CA PHE A 39 -7.49 17.55 2.25
C PHE A 39 -7.01 16.72 3.43
N ILE A 40 -7.89 15.93 4.07
CA ILE A 40 -7.54 15.18 5.29
C ILE A 40 -6.39 14.21 5.07
N SER A 41 -6.42 13.42 3.99
CA SER A 41 -5.37 12.44 3.70
C SER A 41 -4.00 13.07 3.36
N LYS A 42 -3.97 14.34 2.96
CA LYS A 42 -2.72 15.04 2.68
C LYS A 42 -2.03 15.58 3.93
N TYR A 43 -2.81 16.07 4.89
CA TYR A 43 -2.26 16.89 5.98
C TYR A 43 -2.37 16.25 7.36
N PHE A 44 -3.36 15.40 7.60
CA PHE A 44 -3.73 14.93 8.94
C PHE A 44 -3.43 13.46 9.23
N LEU A 45 -2.76 12.74 8.33
CA LEU A 45 -2.34 11.36 8.59
C LEU A 45 -1.07 11.30 9.42
N SER A 46 -1.10 10.48 10.47
CA SER A 46 0.10 10.10 11.23
C SER A 46 0.86 9.01 10.48
N THR A 47 2.04 9.32 9.95
CA THR A 47 2.90 8.36 9.25
C THR A 47 3.27 7.17 10.13
N LYS A 48 3.52 7.41 11.44
CA LYS A 48 3.84 6.37 12.41
C LYS A 48 2.69 5.40 12.61
N ASN A 49 1.46 5.92 12.83
CA ASN A 49 0.30 5.08 13.05
C ASN A 49 -0.08 4.29 11.78
N VAL A 50 -0.08 4.94 10.62
CA VAL A 50 -0.34 4.26 9.34
C VAL A 50 0.72 3.18 9.09
N GLY A 51 2.00 3.47 9.32
CA GLY A 51 3.08 2.49 9.13
C GLY A 51 3.00 1.29 10.07
N LYS A 52 2.51 1.50 11.30
CA LYS A 52 2.27 0.42 12.25
C LYS A 52 1.11 -0.47 11.79
N VAL A 53 -0.05 0.12 11.57
CA VAL A 53 -1.28 -0.62 11.19
C VAL A 53 -1.10 -1.33 9.85
N TYR A 54 -0.47 -0.68 8.87
CA TYR A 54 -0.20 -1.30 7.58
C TYR A 54 0.78 -2.48 7.69
N PHE A 55 1.80 -2.36 8.53
CA PHE A 55 2.70 -3.50 8.77
C PHE A 55 1.99 -4.70 9.41
N GLU A 56 1.13 -4.44 10.40
CA GLU A 56 0.34 -5.48 11.08
C GLU A 56 -0.62 -6.17 10.10
N ASP A 57 -1.29 -5.40 9.25
CA ASP A 57 -2.20 -5.89 8.22
C ASP A 57 -1.46 -6.80 7.20
N MET A 58 -0.33 -6.33 6.66
CA MET A 58 0.50 -7.12 5.74
C MET A 58 1.06 -8.39 6.38
N TYR A 59 1.38 -8.32 7.67
CA TYR A 59 1.85 -9.50 8.39
C TYR A 59 0.73 -10.54 8.61
N GLN A 60 -0.50 -10.10 8.84
CA GLN A 60 -1.67 -10.98 8.92
C GLN A 60 -2.00 -11.61 7.55
N GLU A 61 -1.97 -10.82 6.47
CA GLU A 61 -2.11 -11.35 5.11
C GLU A 61 -1.04 -12.41 4.82
N PHE A 62 0.22 -12.11 5.13
CA PHE A 62 1.31 -13.08 5.00
C PHE A 62 1.04 -14.35 5.80
N ALA A 63 0.63 -14.25 7.06
CA ALA A 63 0.36 -15.40 7.92
C ALA A 63 -0.73 -16.32 7.34
N SER A 64 -1.73 -15.73 6.67
CA SER A 64 -2.83 -16.49 6.05
C SER A 64 -2.40 -17.28 4.80
N ILE A 65 -1.36 -16.87 4.11
CA ILE A 65 -0.87 -17.52 2.87
C ILE A 65 0.43 -18.28 3.05
N ASN A 66 1.12 -18.11 4.17
CA ASN A 66 2.48 -18.63 4.39
C ASN A 66 2.60 -20.15 4.18
N SER A 67 1.57 -20.92 4.55
CA SER A 67 1.57 -22.38 4.33
C SER A 67 1.31 -22.79 2.87
N ALA A 68 0.79 -21.89 2.05
CA ALA A 68 0.41 -22.14 0.67
C ALA A 68 1.48 -21.69 -0.34
N ILE A 69 2.52 -20.97 0.11
CA ILE A 69 3.55 -20.41 -0.78
C ILE A 69 4.93 -20.95 -0.42
N ASP A 70 5.74 -21.20 -1.45
CA ASP A 70 7.18 -21.45 -1.35
C ASP A 70 7.95 -20.44 -2.22
N PRO A 71 8.22 -19.23 -1.70
CA PRO A 71 8.89 -18.17 -2.46
C PRO A 71 10.42 -18.25 -2.44
N GLN A 72 11.01 -19.25 -1.75
CA GLN A 72 12.46 -19.38 -1.60
C GLN A 72 13.15 -19.51 -2.97
N ASN A 73 14.09 -18.60 -3.26
CA ASN A 73 14.83 -18.53 -4.53
C ASN A 73 13.95 -18.41 -5.80
N LYS A 74 12.68 -17.98 -5.66
CA LYS A 74 11.75 -17.83 -6.79
C LYS A 74 11.73 -16.40 -7.29
N ASN A 75 11.26 -16.24 -8.54
CA ASN A 75 10.82 -14.96 -9.07
C ASN A 75 9.32 -14.82 -8.81
N LEU A 76 8.91 -13.77 -8.17
CA LEU A 76 7.52 -13.52 -7.82
C LEU A 76 6.92 -12.44 -8.72
N LEU A 77 5.66 -12.63 -9.10
CA LEU A 77 4.86 -11.65 -9.81
C LEU A 77 3.82 -11.08 -8.84
N SER A 78 3.83 -9.77 -8.67
CA SER A 78 2.84 -9.03 -7.89
C SER A 78 1.97 -8.20 -8.83
N ILE A 79 0.67 -8.44 -8.82
CA ILE A 79 -0.31 -7.73 -9.65
C ILE A 79 -1.23 -6.94 -8.72
N GLY A 80 -1.21 -5.62 -8.83
CA GLY A 80 -2.05 -4.75 -8.00
C GLY A 80 -1.65 -4.74 -6.52
N GLY A 81 -0.40 -5.04 -6.16
CA GLY A 81 0.10 -5.11 -4.79
C GLY A 81 0.22 -3.75 -4.08
N GLY A 82 -0.13 -2.67 -4.76
CA GLY A 82 -0.07 -1.31 -4.22
C GLY A 82 1.36 -0.88 -3.92
N LEU A 83 1.65 -0.46 -2.68
CA LEU A 83 3.01 -0.08 -2.31
C LEU A 83 3.97 -1.28 -2.08
N GLY A 84 3.47 -2.51 -2.08
CA GLY A 84 4.32 -3.70 -1.95
C GLY A 84 4.64 -4.06 -0.49
N GLY A 85 3.70 -3.80 0.41
CA GLY A 85 3.89 -4.13 1.84
C GLY A 85 3.96 -5.62 2.10
N LEU A 86 3.14 -6.42 1.44
CA LEU A 86 3.15 -7.88 1.54
C LEU A 86 4.47 -8.46 1.00
N GLU A 87 4.93 -7.95 -0.14
CA GLU A 87 6.18 -8.34 -0.78
C GLU A 87 7.39 -8.03 0.11
N LEU A 88 7.36 -6.91 0.84
CA LEU A 88 8.38 -6.62 1.86
C LEU A 88 8.38 -7.63 3.00
N VAL A 89 7.20 -8.06 3.48
CA VAL A 89 7.11 -9.08 4.52
C VAL A 89 7.64 -10.41 4.01
N ILE A 90 7.25 -10.83 2.80
CA ILE A 90 7.73 -12.04 2.14
C ILE A 90 9.26 -11.99 1.97
N ASN A 91 9.80 -10.88 1.45
CA ASN A 91 11.25 -10.72 1.25
C ASN A 91 12.05 -10.77 2.56
N LYS A 92 11.46 -10.33 3.68
CA LYS A 92 12.10 -10.42 5.01
C LYS A 92 12.09 -11.82 5.60
N LYS A 93 11.17 -12.67 5.18
CA LYS A 93 11.01 -14.03 5.70
C LYS A 93 11.73 -15.07 4.83
N PHE A 94 11.83 -14.81 3.54
CA PHE A 94 12.40 -15.73 2.56
C PHE A 94 13.47 -15.03 1.72
N ASN A 95 14.43 -15.81 1.24
CA ASN A 95 15.39 -15.31 0.26
C ASN A 95 14.76 -15.35 -1.14
N VAL A 96 13.89 -14.37 -1.44
CA VAL A 96 13.28 -14.24 -2.76
C VAL A 96 14.31 -13.75 -3.78
N LYS A 97 14.32 -14.34 -4.97
CA LYS A 97 15.26 -13.97 -6.03
C LYS A 97 14.93 -12.61 -6.63
N SER A 98 13.68 -12.41 -7.03
CA SER A 98 13.21 -11.11 -7.55
C SER A 98 11.70 -10.98 -7.48
N PHE A 99 11.23 -9.72 -7.53
CA PHE A 99 9.83 -9.36 -7.70
C PHE A 99 9.63 -8.61 -9.02
N THR A 100 8.57 -8.96 -9.74
CA THR A 100 8.06 -8.16 -10.86
C THR A 100 6.73 -7.57 -10.44
N PHE A 101 6.62 -6.24 -10.46
CA PHE A 101 5.39 -5.54 -10.11
C PHE A 101 4.63 -5.12 -11.37
N ILE A 102 3.34 -5.43 -11.43
CA ILE A 102 2.42 -4.92 -12.45
C ILE A 102 1.41 -4.01 -11.76
N GLU A 103 1.57 -2.71 -11.96
CA GLU A 103 0.82 -1.68 -11.27
C GLU A 103 0.32 -0.59 -12.22
N ARG A 104 -0.81 0.04 -11.87
CA ARG A 104 -1.20 1.30 -12.51
C ARG A 104 -0.38 2.45 -11.91
N ASN A 105 0.31 3.19 -12.77
CA ASN A 105 1.05 4.39 -12.35
C ASN A 105 0.15 5.64 -12.45
N TYR A 106 -0.85 5.71 -11.58
CA TYR A 106 -1.82 6.79 -11.59
C TYR A 106 -2.45 7.02 -10.21
N VAL A 107 -2.65 8.29 -9.83
CA VAL A 107 -3.37 8.69 -8.63
C VAL A 107 -4.62 9.48 -9.02
N SER A 108 -5.78 8.90 -8.82
CA SER A 108 -7.08 9.52 -9.13
C SER A 108 -7.27 10.83 -8.39
N LYS A 109 -7.64 11.88 -9.14
CA LYS A 109 -8.00 13.20 -8.58
C LYS A 109 -9.47 13.27 -8.18
N LYS A 110 -10.33 12.51 -8.86
CA LYS A 110 -11.76 12.44 -8.59
C LYS A 110 -12.08 11.10 -7.97
N VAL A 111 -12.72 11.10 -6.82
CA VAL A 111 -13.19 9.90 -6.13
C VAL A 111 -14.62 9.69 -6.51
N LYS A 112 -14.92 8.63 -7.26
CA LYS A 112 -16.28 8.17 -7.52
C LYS A 112 -16.61 6.97 -6.63
N TYR A 113 -17.87 6.64 -6.53
CA TYR A 113 -18.34 5.54 -5.67
C TYR A 113 -18.29 4.21 -6.41
N GLY A 114 -17.60 3.23 -5.82
CA GLY A 114 -17.61 1.84 -6.27
C GLY A 114 -16.59 1.52 -7.36
N TRP A 115 -16.51 0.23 -7.67
CA TRP A 115 -15.78 -0.33 -8.80
C TRP A 115 -16.55 -0.04 -10.08
N ASP A 116 -16.55 1.20 -10.52
CA ASP A 116 -17.12 1.55 -11.80
C ASP A 116 -16.03 1.39 -12.87
N ASN A 117 -16.20 0.40 -13.73
CA ASN A 117 -15.29 0.13 -14.85
C ASN A 117 -15.06 1.35 -15.75
N LYS A 118 -15.99 2.32 -15.75
CA LYS A 118 -15.87 3.56 -16.51
C LYS A 118 -14.90 4.59 -15.91
N ASN A 119 -14.54 4.48 -14.62
CA ASN A 119 -13.77 5.51 -13.94
C ASN A 119 -12.28 5.18 -13.78
N ASN A 120 -11.85 3.95 -14.02
CA ASN A 120 -10.44 3.53 -13.96
C ASN A 120 -9.67 4.11 -12.76
N GLU A 121 -10.31 4.14 -11.57
CA GLU A 121 -9.67 4.66 -10.37
C GLU A 121 -8.42 3.86 -10.02
N ALA A 122 -7.35 4.58 -9.69
CA ALA A 122 -6.13 4.00 -9.16
C ALA A 122 -5.49 5.00 -8.21
N TYR A 123 -4.77 4.47 -7.23
CA TYR A 123 -4.08 5.26 -6.20
C TYR A 123 -2.66 4.71 -6.01
N ASN A 124 -1.89 4.63 -7.09
CA ASN A 124 -0.50 4.21 -7.01
C ASN A 124 0.43 5.15 -7.80
N ASP A 125 1.65 5.22 -7.34
CA ASP A 125 2.76 5.94 -7.96
C ASP A 125 4.00 5.05 -7.84
N ILE A 126 4.50 4.58 -8.99
CA ILE A 126 5.63 3.65 -9.04
C ILE A 126 6.90 4.26 -8.42
N GLY A 127 7.11 5.56 -8.54
CA GLY A 127 8.24 6.24 -7.90
C GLY A 127 8.15 6.19 -6.38
N ILE A 128 6.95 6.44 -5.83
CA ILE A 128 6.69 6.34 -4.39
C ILE A 128 6.81 4.88 -3.93
N GLN A 129 6.29 3.92 -4.69
CA GLN A 129 6.41 2.48 -4.41
C GLN A 129 7.88 2.05 -4.32
N LYS A 130 8.71 2.39 -5.31
CA LYS A 130 10.14 2.08 -5.31
C LYS A 130 10.85 2.67 -4.08
N ASN A 131 10.58 3.93 -3.76
CA ASN A 131 11.15 4.59 -2.58
C ASN A 131 10.72 3.89 -1.28
N PHE A 132 9.46 3.49 -1.17
CA PHE A 132 8.94 2.76 -0.01
C PHE A 132 9.63 1.39 0.15
N LEU A 133 9.73 0.62 -0.92
CA LEU A 133 10.39 -0.69 -0.92
C LEU A 133 11.85 -0.59 -0.47
N THR A 134 12.63 0.30 -1.08
CA THR A 134 14.05 0.50 -0.78
C THR A 134 14.27 0.97 0.65
N LYS A 135 13.51 1.98 1.08
CA LYS A 135 13.60 2.53 2.45
C LYS A 135 13.28 1.48 3.52
N ASN A 136 12.40 0.53 3.22
CA ASN A 136 12.03 -0.55 4.13
C ASN A 136 12.86 -1.83 3.97
N GLY A 137 13.98 -1.77 3.22
CA GLY A 137 15.02 -2.78 3.19
C GLY A 137 14.95 -3.80 2.05
N MET A 138 14.19 -3.51 0.97
CA MET A 138 14.27 -4.29 -0.26
C MET A 138 15.35 -3.69 -1.18
N GLU A 139 16.32 -4.49 -1.57
CA GLU A 139 17.35 -4.08 -2.51
C GLU A 139 16.74 -3.72 -3.87
N SER A 140 17.20 -2.62 -4.48
CA SER A 140 16.68 -2.16 -5.78
C SER A 140 16.90 -3.16 -6.93
N SER A 141 17.90 -4.02 -6.81
CA SER A 141 18.17 -5.12 -7.75
C SER A 141 17.10 -6.22 -7.73
N LYS A 142 16.33 -6.34 -6.64
CA LYS A 142 15.33 -7.40 -6.45
C LYS A 142 13.95 -7.06 -7.05
N PHE A 143 13.70 -5.86 -7.54
CA PHE A 143 12.38 -5.52 -8.08
C PHE A 143 12.43 -4.68 -9.37
N LYS A 144 11.45 -4.87 -10.23
CA LYS A 144 11.25 -4.17 -11.50
C LYS A 144 9.76 -3.99 -11.82
#